data_702ddac83065e01d8f739885c0a3c357
#
_entry.id   702ddac83065e01d8f739885c0a3c357
#
_cell.length_a   1.000
_cell.length_b   1.000
_cell.length_c   1.000
_cell.angle_alpha   90.00
_cell.angle_beta   90.00
_cell.angle_gamma   90.00
#
_symmetry.space_group_name_H-M   'P 1'
#
loop_
_entity.id
_entity.type
_entity.pdbx_description
1 polymer ?
#
loop_
_entity_poly.entity_id
_entity_poly.type
_entity_poly.pdbx_seq_one_letter_code
_entity_poly.pdbx_strand_id
1 'polypeptide(L)'
;MNPIILIPARLASTRLPNKPLALIGDAPMIVQVWRRAVASGIGEVVVACDSEAIKQAVENAGGRAVLTDPDLPSGSDRIYAALCQIDAQKKYDVVINVQGDMPLLEPKIVAVAAAVLGDSAVDIATLAAPLGAGEEDDPSVVKVRLQSPASCLQQVIVGRAISFQRLLATGDRRLGTCYHHIGIYAYQRGALERFVKLPPSENEKRERLEQLRAMDAGMRIDVAVVDTVPLGVDTPEGLEKARAMMSS
;
A
#
# COMPACT_ATOMS: atom_id res chain seq x y z
N MET A 1 -2.04 11.05 -16.97
CA MET A 1 -2.51 10.33 -15.77
C MET A 1 -3.22 11.31 -14.86
N ASN A 2 -4.38 10.96 -14.36
CA ASN A 2 -5.15 11.74 -13.37
C ASN A 2 -5.32 10.87 -12.11
N PRO A 3 -4.34 10.86 -11.20
CA PRO A 3 -4.33 9.98 -10.05
C PRO A 3 -5.23 10.46 -8.91
N ILE A 4 -5.73 9.49 -8.14
CA ILE A 4 -6.32 9.68 -6.82
C ILE A 4 -5.61 8.79 -5.81
N ILE A 5 -5.36 9.29 -4.61
CA ILE A 5 -4.83 8.53 -3.49
C ILE A 5 -5.98 8.16 -2.57
N LEU A 6 -6.14 6.87 -2.31
CA LEU A 6 -7.12 6.33 -1.39
C LEU A 6 -6.42 5.62 -0.24
N ILE A 7 -6.80 5.98 0.99
CA ILE A 7 -6.22 5.44 2.23
C ILE A 7 -7.29 4.61 2.92
N PRO A 8 -7.22 3.26 2.88
CA PRO A 8 -8.17 2.42 3.59
C PRO A 8 -7.91 2.48 5.09
N ALA A 9 -8.96 2.67 5.88
CA ALA A 9 -8.89 2.67 7.33
C ALA A 9 -10.07 1.92 7.93
N ARG A 10 -9.82 1.06 8.92
CA ARG A 10 -10.85 0.39 9.70
C ARG A 10 -10.56 0.52 11.18
N LEU A 11 -11.62 0.70 11.97
CA LEU A 11 -11.51 0.87 13.41
C LEU A 11 -11.12 -0.46 14.09
N ALA A 12 -11.65 -1.56 13.58
CA ALA A 12 -11.38 -2.90 14.09
C ALA A 12 -9.92 -3.30 13.81
N SER A 13 -9.12 -3.38 14.87
CA SER A 13 -7.76 -3.88 14.86
C SER A 13 -7.52 -4.70 16.12
N THR A 14 -7.10 -5.96 15.96
CA THR A 14 -6.92 -6.89 17.08
C THR A 14 -5.64 -6.63 17.88
N ARG A 15 -4.55 -6.27 17.21
CA ARG A 15 -3.23 -6.04 17.82
C ARG A 15 -3.08 -4.66 18.46
N LEU A 16 -3.78 -3.66 17.93
CA LEU A 16 -3.76 -2.28 18.42
C LEU A 16 -5.19 -1.72 18.29
N PRO A 17 -6.04 -1.83 19.32
CA PRO A 17 -7.42 -1.33 19.28
C PRO A 17 -7.48 0.15 18.91
N ASN A 18 -8.45 0.52 18.06
CA ASN A 18 -8.63 1.88 17.54
C ASN A 18 -7.36 2.44 16.83
N LYS A 19 -6.55 1.58 16.23
CA LYS A 19 -5.28 1.91 15.58
C LYS A 19 -5.30 3.23 14.78
N PRO A 20 -6.27 3.50 13.87
CA PRO A 20 -6.28 4.73 13.09
C PRO A 20 -6.41 6.01 13.92
N LEU A 21 -7.00 5.93 15.10
CA LEU A 21 -7.21 7.05 16.01
C LEU A 21 -6.13 7.18 17.09
N ALA A 22 -5.17 6.27 17.15
CA ALA A 22 -4.03 6.37 18.05
C ALA A 22 -3.21 7.63 17.76
N LEU A 23 -2.94 8.42 18.81
CA LEU A 23 -2.19 9.68 18.65
C LEU A 23 -0.72 9.43 18.38
N ILE A 24 -0.19 10.15 17.39
CA ILE A 24 1.24 10.23 17.06
C ILE A 24 1.56 11.71 16.87
N GLY A 25 2.36 12.28 17.79
CA GLY A 25 2.56 13.73 17.84
C GLY A 25 1.25 14.47 18.11
N ASP A 26 0.93 15.43 17.27
CA ASP A 26 -0.22 16.33 17.39
C ASP A 26 -1.56 15.79 16.85
N ALA A 27 -1.55 14.62 16.20
CA ALA A 27 -2.74 14.13 15.51
C ALA A 27 -2.90 12.59 15.54
N PRO A 28 -4.12 12.08 15.27
CA PRO A 28 -4.35 10.66 15.04
C PRO A 28 -3.48 10.10 13.90
N MET A 29 -3.11 8.83 13.99
CA MET A 29 -2.29 8.13 12.99
C MET A 29 -2.84 8.31 11.57
N ILE A 30 -4.14 8.15 11.36
CA ILE A 30 -4.75 8.29 10.03
C ILE A 30 -4.59 9.71 9.47
N VAL A 31 -4.62 10.73 10.33
CA VAL A 31 -4.40 12.13 9.94
C VAL A 31 -2.94 12.34 9.54
N GLN A 32 -2.00 11.72 10.27
CA GLN A 32 -0.58 11.78 9.89
C GLN A 32 -0.33 11.13 8.53
N VAL A 33 -0.90 9.94 8.28
CA VAL A 33 -0.81 9.28 6.97
C VAL A 33 -1.42 10.16 5.88
N TRP A 34 -2.60 10.73 6.12
CA TRP A 34 -3.27 11.62 5.18
C TRP A 34 -2.40 12.84 4.86
N ARG A 35 -1.82 13.51 5.87
CA ARG A 35 -0.90 14.66 5.67
C ARG A 35 0.29 14.31 4.79
N ARG A 36 0.89 13.11 5.01
CA ARG A 36 2.01 12.61 4.20
C ARG A 36 1.61 12.33 2.76
N ALA A 37 0.44 11.74 2.56
CA ALA A 37 -0.10 11.49 1.24
C ALA A 37 -0.39 12.81 0.49
N VAL A 38 -0.98 13.81 1.15
CA VAL A 38 -1.20 15.16 0.59
C VAL A 38 0.12 15.81 0.19
N ALA A 39 1.15 15.69 1.03
CA ALA A 39 2.48 16.24 0.77
C ALA A 39 3.17 15.63 -0.48
N SER A 40 2.69 14.49 -1.00
CA SER A 40 3.18 13.94 -2.28
C SER A 40 2.83 14.81 -3.49
N GLY A 41 1.76 15.60 -3.39
CA GLY A 41 1.34 16.55 -4.43
C GLY A 41 0.84 15.92 -5.73
N ILE A 42 0.63 14.60 -5.78
CA ILE A 42 0.35 13.90 -7.05
C ILE A 42 -1.15 13.77 -7.38
N GLY A 43 -2.05 14.07 -6.45
CA GLY A 43 -3.48 13.98 -6.69
C GLY A 43 -4.32 14.25 -5.46
N GLU A 44 -5.63 14.15 -5.63
CA GLU A 44 -6.59 14.22 -4.52
C GLU A 44 -6.37 13.04 -3.56
N VAL A 45 -6.49 13.30 -2.25
CA VAL A 45 -6.34 12.29 -1.20
C VAL A 45 -7.65 12.13 -0.45
N VAL A 46 -8.17 10.91 -0.40
CA VAL A 46 -9.42 10.57 0.30
C VAL A 46 -9.20 9.37 1.21
N VAL A 47 -9.68 9.45 2.44
CA VAL A 47 -9.67 8.32 3.38
C VAL A 47 -10.96 7.53 3.22
N ALA A 48 -10.84 6.23 2.90
CA ALA A 48 -11.95 5.28 2.85
C ALA A 48 -12.06 4.56 4.20
N CYS A 49 -13.07 4.85 4.99
CA CYS A 49 -13.17 4.36 6.37
C CYS A 49 -14.51 3.67 6.68
N ASP A 50 -14.52 2.86 7.73
CA ASP A 50 -15.70 2.13 8.22
C ASP A 50 -16.38 2.81 9.42
N SER A 51 -15.88 3.96 9.88
CA SER A 51 -16.30 4.58 11.12
C SER A 51 -16.44 6.09 11.01
N GLU A 52 -17.53 6.62 11.55
CA GLU A 52 -17.75 8.07 11.63
C GLU A 52 -16.65 8.77 12.44
N ALA A 53 -16.10 8.11 13.48
CA ALA A 53 -15.02 8.65 14.28
C ALA A 53 -13.73 8.88 13.46
N ILE A 54 -13.39 7.94 12.54
CA ILE A 54 -12.26 8.13 11.62
C ILE A 54 -12.55 9.25 10.65
N LYS A 55 -13.75 9.26 10.06
CA LYS A 55 -14.17 10.30 9.12
C LYS A 55 -14.05 11.67 9.75
N GLN A 56 -14.61 11.86 10.94
CA GLN A 56 -14.57 13.13 11.65
C GLN A 56 -13.15 13.59 12.00
N ALA A 57 -12.27 12.66 12.40
CA ALA A 57 -10.88 12.99 12.67
C ALA A 57 -10.15 13.55 11.42
N VAL A 58 -10.40 12.97 10.25
CA VAL A 58 -9.84 13.44 8.99
C VAL A 58 -10.45 14.77 8.55
N GLU A 59 -11.77 14.93 8.63
CA GLU A 59 -12.47 16.15 8.24
C GLU A 59 -12.13 17.34 9.16
N ASN A 60 -11.96 17.11 10.45
CA ASN A 60 -11.48 18.13 11.40
C ASN A 60 -10.05 18.61 11.08
N ALA A 61 -9.25 17.77 10.43
CA ALA A 61 -7.92 18.14 9.95
C ALA A 61 -7.93 18.80 8.55
N GLY A 62 -9.11 19.02 7.95
CA GLY A 62 -9.28 19.60 6.61
C GLY A 62 -9.19 18.57 5.48
N GLY A 63 -9.18 17.29 5.78
CA GLY A 63 -9.16 16.21 4.81
C GLY A 63 -10.55 15.83 4.32
N ARG A 64 -10.57 14.94 3.31
CA ARG A 64 -11.80 14.31 2.81
C ARG A 64 -11.84 12.84 3.20
N ALA A 65 -12.96 12.38 3.73
CA ALA A 65 -13.17 10.97 4.04
C ALA A 65 -14.53 10.50 3.55
N VAL A 66 -14.64 9.21 3.25
CA VAL A 66 -15.84 8.56 2.75
C VAL A 66 -16.11 7.30 3.56
N LEU A 67 -17.35 7.17 4.04
CA LEU A 67 -17.79 5.94 4.72
C LEU A 67 -18.00 4.82 3.70
N THR A 68 -17.52 3.66 4.05
CA THR A 68 -17.67 2.42 3.30
C THR A 68 -18.21 1.34 4.23
N ASP A 69 -18.74 0.27 3.66
CA ASP A 69 -19.26 -0.86 4.42
C ASP A 69 -18.18 -1.40 5.37
N PRO A 70 -18.45 -1.56 6.67
CA PRO A 70 -17.52 -2.12 7.63
C PRO A 70 -17.11 -3.56 7.30
N ASP A 71 -17.98 -4.34 6.67
CA ASP A 71 -17.79 -5.77 6.40
C ASP A 71 -16.99 -6.05 5.12
N LEU A 72 -16.47 -5.00 4.44
CA LEU A 72 -15.62 -5.20 3.28
C LEU A 72 -14.37 -6.03 3.62
N PRO A 73 -14.05 -7.07 2.80
CA PRO A 73 -13.08 -8.09 3.16
C PRO A 73 -11.63 -7.58 3.19
N SER A 74 -11.32 -6.55 2.37
CA SER A 74 -9.95 -6.06 2.26
C SER A 74 -9.84 -4.54 2.12
N GLY A 75 -8.59 -4.03 2.20
CA GLY A 75 -8.28 -2.64 1.90
C GLY A 75 -8.55 -2.29 0.44
N SER A 76 -8.29 -3.20 -0.48
CA SER A 76 -8.53 -3.00 -1.92
C SER A 76 -10.02 -2.91 -2.24
N ASP A 77 -10.85 -3.75 -1.62
CA ASP A 77 -12.31 -3.65 -1.74
C ASP A 77 -12.82 -2.31 -1.19
N ARG A 78 -12.26 -1.86 -0.06
CA ARG A 78 -12.63 -0.60 0.59
C ARG A 78 -12.31 0.61 -0.27
N ILE A 79 -11.12 0.69 -0.84
CA ILE A 79 -10.76 1.81 -1.72
C ILE A 79 -11.58 1.78 -3.01
N TYR A 80 -11.90 0.60 -3.54
CA TYR A 80 -12.75 0.48 -4.72
C TYR A 80 -14.19 0.93 -4.44
N ALA A 81 -14.76 0.54 -3.30
CA ALA A 81 -16.08 0.99 -2.88
C ALA A 81 -16.14 2.52 -2.72
N ALA A 82 -15.12 3.12 -2.09
CA ALA A 82 -14.99 4.56 -1.98
C ALA A 82 -14.88 5.24 -3.36
N LEU A 83 -14.04 4.70 -4.24
CA LEU A 83 -13.85 5.20 -5.61
C LEU A 83 -15.19 5.23 -6.38
N CYS A 84 -16.00 4.18 -6.28
CA CYS A 84 -17.31 4.10 -6.94
C CYS A 84 -18.26 5.18 -6.43
N GLN A 85 -18.21 5.53 -5.13
CA GLN A 85 -19.06 6.58 -4.55
C GLN A 85 -18.65 7.98 -5.00
N ILE A 86 -17.34 8.26 -5.09
CA ILE A 86 -16.84 9.63 -5.29
C ILE A 86 -16.55 9.97 -6.75
N ASP A 87 -16.42 8.97 -7.62
CA ASP A 87 -16.00 9.13 -9.00
C ASP A 87 -16.88 8.34 -10.00
N ALA A 88 -18.19 8.57 -9.96
CA ALA A 88 -19.14 7.96 -10.89
C ALA A 88 -18.84 8.29 -12.36
N GLN A 89 -18.18 9.42 -12.63
CA GLN A 89 -17.83 9.87 -13.99
C GLN A 89 -16.49 9.29 -14.48
N LYS A 90 -15.82 8.45 -13.68
CA LYS A 90 -14.53 7.83 -14.02
C LYS A 90 -13.44 8.85 -14.40
N LYS A 91 -13.38 9.95 -13.67
CA LYS A 91 -12.41 11.03 -13.87
C LYS A 91 -10.97 10.58 -13.62
N TYR A 92 -10.75 9.73 -12.60
CA TYR A 92 -9.43 9.24 -12.23
C TYR A 92 -9.10 7.95 -12.99
N ASP A 93 -7.94 7.92 -13.65
CA ASP A 93 -7.43 6.79 -14.42
C ASP A 93 -6.41 5.94 -13.64
N VAL A 94 -5.82 6.51 -12.57
CA VAL A 94 -4.88 5.85 -11.68
C VAL A 94 -5.37 5.94 -10.23
N VAL A 95 -5.34 4.81 -9.52
CA VAL A 95 -5.75 4.71 -8.12
C VAL A 95 -4.56 4.24 -7.28
N ILE A 96 -4.16 5.05 -6.30
CA ILE A 96 -3.05 4.73 -5.41
C ILE A 96 -3.58 4.36 -4.04
N ASN A 97 -3.23 3.17 -3.58
CA ASN A 97 -3.57 2.64 -2.27
C ASN A 97 -2.38 2.87 -1.32
N VAL A 98 -2.52 3.82 -0.41
CA VAL A 98 -1.56 4.08 0.67
C VAL A 98 -2.13 3.50 1.96
N GLN A 99 -1.37 2.61 2.61
CA GLN A 99 -1.85 1.96 3.84
C GLN A 99 -2.01 2.96 4.99
N GLY A 100 -3.14 2.87 5.72
CA GLY A 100 -3.50 3.77 6.83
C GLY A 100 -2.65 3.62 8.11
N ASP A 101 -1.59 2.83 8.06
CA ASP A 101 -0.68 2.53 9.18
C ASP A 101 0.78 2.95 8.94
N MET A 102 1.02 3.80 7.94
CA MET A 102 2.36 4.33 7.60
C MET A 102 2.48 5.84 7.93
N PRO A 103 2.44 6.24 9.22
CA PRO A 103 2.38 7.66 9.61
C PRO A 103 3.65 8.45 9.28
N LEU A 104 4.76 7.77 9.04
CA LEU A 104 6.06 8.36 8.69
C LEU A 104 6.42 8.12 7.22
N LEU A 105 5.42 7.84 6.37
CA LEU A 105 5.60 7.68 4.94
C LEU A 105 6.35 8.88 4.32
N GLU A 106 7.40 8.61 3.55
CA GLU A 106 8.04 9.63 2.74
C GLU A 106 7.17 9.98 1.53
N PRO A 107 6.73 11.23 1.37
CA PRO A 107 5.80 11.61 0.28
C PRO A 107 6.30 11.24 -1.12
N LYS A 108 7.63 11.32 -1.36
CA LYS A 108 8.23 11.06 -2.68
C LYS A 108 7.97 9.64 -3.20
N ILE A 109 7.86 8.61 -2.32
CA ILE A 109 7.71 7.23 -2.79
C ILE A 109 6.32 6.95 -3.37
N VAL A 110 5.31 7.76 -2.99
CA VAL A 110 3.97 7.67 -3.57
C VAL A 110 4.00 8.05 -5.05
N ALA A 111 4.76 9.09 -5.39
CA ALA A 111 4.98 9.50 -6.78
C ALA A 111 5.76 8.44 -7.58
N VAL A 112 6.73 7.77 -6.95
CA VAL A 112 7.47 6.67 -7.59
C VAL A 112 6.52 5.52 -7.96
N ALA A 113 5.61 5.12 -7.07
CA ALA A 113 4.62 4.06 -7.37
C ALA A 113 3.73 4.44 -8.57
N ALA A 114 3.27 5.70 -8.63
CA ALA A 114 2.47 6.18 -9.76
C ALA A 114 3.24 6.20 -11.07
N ALA A 115 4.52 6.59 -11.05
CA ALA A 115 5.35 6.72 -12.25
C ALA A 115 5.57 5.37 -12.98
N VAL A 116 5.57 4.25 -12.27
CA VAL A 116 5.68 2.90 -12.86
C VAL A 116 4.53 2.59 -13.81
N LEU A 117 3.33 3.13 -13.55
CA LEU A 117 2.16 2.97 -14.43
C LEU A 117 2.24 3.80 -15.73
N GLY A 118 3.33 4.52 -15.96
CA GLY A 118 3.59 5.17 -17.25
C GLY A 118 3.71 4.18 -18.42
N ASP A 119 4.08 2.91 -18.14
CA ASP A 119 3.91 1.80 -19.09
C ASP A 119 2.48 1.25 -18.97
N SER A 120 1.69 1.43 -20.04
CA SER A 120 0.29 0.98 -20.10
C SER A 120 0.11 -0.54 -20.03
N ALA A 121 1.17 -1.32 -20.21
CA ALA A 121 1.16 -2.76 -20.05
C ALA A 121 1.22 -3.21 -18.59
N VAL A 122 1.51 -2.30 -17.64
CA VAL A 122 1.54 -2.57 -16.20
C VAL A 122 0.14 -2.38 -15.63
N ASP A 123 -0.42 -3.43 -15.05
CA ASP A 123 -1.73 -3.39 -14.38
C ASP A 123 -1.63 -2.77 -12.98
N ILE A 124 -0.60 -3.18 -12.23
CA ILE A 124 -0.38 -2.83 -10.82
C ILE A 124 1.10 -2.46 -10.65
N ALA A 125 1.35 -1.37 -9.98
CA ALA A 125 2.68 -1.02 -9.49
C ALA A 125 2.73 -1.14 -7.97
N THR A 126 3.89 -1.53 -7.45
CA THR A 126 4.16 -1.53 -6.00
C THR A 126 5.61 -1.15 -5.73
N LEU A 127 5.99 -1.10 -4.47
CA LEU A 127 7.30 -0.66 -4.05
C LEU A 127 8.03 -1.78 -3.30
N ALA A 128 9.35 -1.69 -3.30
CA ALA A 128 10.22 -2.52 -2.48
C ALA A 128 11.47 -1.75 -2.06
N ALA A 129 12.20 -2.27 -1.09
CA ALA A 129 13.50 -1.74 -0.68
C ALA A 129 14.50 -2.90 -0.51
N PRO A 130 15.81 -2.65 -0.48
CA PRO A 130 16.78 -3.68 -0.11
C PRO A 130 16.41 -4.33 1.24
N LEU A 131 16.60 -5.65 1.34
CA LEU A 131 16.39 -6.37 2.59
C LEU A 131 17.38 -5.90 3.65
N GLY A 132 16.90 -5.65 4.84
CA GLY A 132 17.73 -5.43 6.04
C GLY A 132 18.34 -6.74 6.57
N ALA A 133 19.30 -6.61 7.46
CA ALA A 133 19.93 -7.76 8.11
C ALA A 133 18.88 -8.57 8.90
N GLY A 134 18.79 -9.87 8.64
CA GLY A 134 17.87 -10.79 9.30
C GLY A 134 16.45 -10.82 8.72
N GLU A 135 16.08 -9.92 7.82
CA GLU A 135 14.74 -9.89 7.22
C GLU A 135 14.47 -11.06 6.27
N GLU A 136 15.52 -11.72 5.76
CA GLU A 136 15.35 -12.89 4.89
C GLU A 136 14.57 -14.03 5.56
N ASP A 137 14.78 -14.24 6.85
CA ASP A 137 14.18 -15.31 7.64
C ASP A 137 12.97 -14.84 8.46
N ASP A 138 12.65 -13.56 8.46
CA ASP A 138 11.50 -13.00 9.19
C ASP A 138 10.18 -13.21 8.41
N PRO A 139 9.23 -14.03 8.89
CA PRO A 139 7.96 -14.28 8.21
C PRO A 139 7.01 -13.06 8.24
N SER A 140 7.27 -12.05 9.05
CA SER A 140 6.50 -10.80 9.06
C SER A 140 6.83 -9.92 7.86
N VAL A 141 8.04 -10.05 7.32
CA VAL A 141 8.52 -9.35 6.13
C VAL A 141 8.14 -10.12 4.87
N VAL A 142 7.44 -9.45 3.97
CA VAL A 142 7.13 -9.99 2.64
C VAL A 142 8.31 -9.74 1.72
N LYS A 143 8.81 -10.78 1.07
CA LYS A 143 9.87 -10.69 0.08
C LYS A 143 9.29 -10.67 -1.32
N VAL A 144 9.81 -9.82 -2.18
CA VAL A 144 9.49 -9.80 -3.61
C VAL A 144 10.74 -10.05 -4.42
N ARG A 145 10.60 -10.85 -5.47
CA ARG A 145 11.67 -11.10 -6.45
C ARG A 145 11.28 -10.50 -7.79
N LEU A 146 12.26 -9.88 -8.43
CA LEU A 146 12.09 -9.22 -9.72
C LEU A 146 12.66 -10.07 -10.85
N GLN A 147 12.05 -9.97 -12.03
CA GLN A 147 12.59 -10.54 -13.26
C GLN A 147 13.88 -9.81 -13.65
N SER A 148 14.89 -10.55 -14.03
CA SER A 148 16.15 -10.00 -14.54
C SER A 148 16.14 -10.04 -16.09
N PRO A 149 16.68 -9.02 -16.78
CA PRO A 149 17.17 -7.76 -16.25
C PRO A 149 16.04 -6.81 -15.83
N ALA A 150 16.26 -6.06 -14.75
CA ALA A 150 15.40 -4.96 -14.36
C ALA A 150 15.75 -3.70 -15.20
N SER A 151 14.78 -2.82 -15.38
CA SER A 151 14.97 -1.52 -16.03
C SER A 151 15.27 -0.41 -15.02
N CYS A 152 15.67 0.77 -15.51
CA CYS A 152 15.85 1.95 -14.68
C CYS A 152 14.86 3.04 -15.10
N LEU A 153 14.07 3.56 -14.18
CA LEU A 153 13.18 4.69 -14.36
C LEU A 153 13.66 5.82 -13.45
N GLN A 154 14.16 6.93 -13.99
CA GLN A 154 14.65 8.07 -13.21
C GLN A 154 15.62 7.67 -12.07
N GLN A 155 16.58 6.79 -12.35
CA GLN A 155 17.55 6.23 -11.40
C GLN A 155 16.97 5.22 -10.38
N VAL A 156 15.69 4.88 -10.47
CA VAL A 156 15.04 3.86 -9.65
C VAL A 156 15.02 2.55 -10.43
N ILE A 157 15.44 1.46 -9.81
CA ILE A 157 15.32 0.11 -10.38
C ILE A 157 13.84 -0.25 -10.45
N VAL A 158 13.37 -0.62 -11.65
CA VAL A 158 12.01 -1.12 -11.86
C VAL A 158 12.08 -2.49 -12.51
N GLY A 159 11.36 -3.45 -11.99
CA GLY A 159 11.29 -4.79 -12.56
C GLY A 159 9.95 -5.46 -12.36
N ARG A 160 9.62 -6.41 -13.25
CA ARG A 160 8.42 -7.21 -13.10
C ARG A 160 8.54 -8.15 -11.89
N ALA A 161 7.53 -8.18 -11.03
CA ALA A 161 7.45 -9.15 -9.94
C ALA A 161 7.25 -10.57 -10.51
N ILE A 162 8.04 -11.52 -10.02
CA ILE A 162 7.90 -12.95 -10.35
C ILE A 162 7.45 -13.78 -9.17
N SER A 163 7.63 -13.31 -7.94
CA SER A 163 7.09 -13.96 -6.73
C SER A 163 6.97 -12.97 -5.59
N PHE A 164 5.97 -13.23 -4.72
CA PHE A 164 5.86 -12.66 -3.37
C PHE A 164 5.73 -13.80 -2.38
N GLN A 165 6.49 -13.76 -1.29
CA GLN A 165 6.48 -14.83 -0.28
C GLN A 165 6.95 -14.33 1.08
N ARG A 166 6.50 -14.99 2.15
CA ARG A 166 6.91 -14.66 3.52
C ARG A 166 8.18 -15.38 3.93
N LEU A 167 8.36 -16.62 3.50
CA LEU A 167 9.55 -17.43 3.75
C LEU A 167 10.19 -17.84 2.43
N LEU A 168 11.50 -17.69 2.33
CA LEU A 168 12.27 -18.15 1.19
C LEU A 168 12.56 -19.65 1.34
N ALA A 169 12.15 -20.46 0.36
CA ALA A 169 12.54 -21.85 0.33
C ALA A 169 14.07 -21.97 0.15
N THR A 170 14.65 -23.08 0.64
CA THR A 170 16.12 -23.30 0.64
C THR A 170 16.75 -23.17 -0.76
N GLY A 171 16.02 -23.47 -1.82
CA GLY A 171 16.46 -23.31 -3.22
C GLY A 171 16.33 -21.89 -3.76
N ASP A 172 15.43 -21.09 -3.21
CA ASP A 172 15.08 -19.75 -3.69
C ASP A 172 16.17 -18.72 -3.49
N ARG A 173 17.02 -18.90 -2.47
CA ARG A 173 18.17 -18.02 -2.20
C ARG A 173 19.17 -17.92 -3.38
N ARG A 174 19.14 -18.90 -4.30
CA ARG A 174 20.01 -18.94 -5.50
C ARG A 174 19.39 -18.30 -6.74
N LEU A 175 18.08 -17.93 -6.69
CA LEU A 175 17.33 -17.48 -7.86
C LEU A 175 17.35 -15.96 -8.09
N GLY A 176 18.29 -15.23 -7.47
CA GLY A 176 18.44 -13.78 -7.66
C GLY A 176 18.08 -12.95 -6.42
N THR A 177 18.21 -11.63 -6.56
CA THR A 177 18.01 -10.68 -5.46
C THR A 177 16.54 -10.59 -5.06
N CYS A 178 16.29 -10.71 -3.76
CA CYS A 178 15.00 -10.43 -3.13
C CYS A 178 15.02 -9.05 -2.49
N TYR A 179 13.85 -8.44 -2.42
CA TYR A 179 13.65 -7.13 -1.81
C TYR A 179 12.55 -7.20 -0.77
N HIS A 180 12.59 -6.30 0.22
CA HIS A 180 11.51 -6.09 1.17
C HIS A 180 10.35 -5.40 0.47
N HIS A 181 9.21 -6.06 0.32
CA HIS A 181 8.03 -5.50 -0.31
C HIS A 181 7.37 -4.45 0.59
N ILE A 182 7.01 -3.31 0.00
CA ILE A 182 6.28 -2.21 0.65
C ILE A 182 4.84 -2.21 0.14
N GLY A 183 3.88 -2.35 1.03
CA GLY A 183 2.44 -2.50 0.72
C GLY A 183 1.74 -1.24 0.19
N ILE A 184 2.43 -0.40 -0.59
CA ILE A 184 1.84 0.70 -1.34
C ILE A 184 1.62 0.21 -2.76
N TYR A 185 0.42 0.43 -3.30
CA TYR A 185 0.07 0.00 -4.63
C TYR A 185 -0.48 1.16 -5.45
N ALA A 186 -0.12 1.20 -6.73
CA ALA A 186 -0.81 2.00 -7.72
C ALA A 186 -1.43 1.06 -8.75
N TYR A 187 -2.65 1.35 -9.15
CA TYR A 187 -3.43 0.54 -10.08
C TYR A 187 -3.83 1.39 -11.28
N GLN A 188 -3.73 0.84 -12.49
CA GLN A 188 -4.63 1.31 -13.54
C GLN A 188 -6.07 1.11 -13.04
N ARG A 189 -6.97 2.08 -13.24
CA ARG A 189 -8.36 1.96 -12.76
C ARG A 189 -9.02 0.66 -13.19
N GLY A 190 -8.91 0.30 -14.47
CA GLY A 190 -9.47 -0.94 -15.00
C GLY A 190 -8.85 -2.20 -14.38
N ALA A 191 -7.59 -2.12 -13.96
CA ALA A 191 -6.92 -3.21 -13.25
C ALA A 191 -7.49 -3.37 -11.83
N LEU A 192 -7.73 -2.28 -11.08
CA LEU A 192 -8.39 -2.35 -9.77
C LEU A 192 -9.81 -2.91 -9.90
N GLU A 193 -10.59 -2.45 -10.89
CA GLU A 193 -11.94 -2.97 -11.17
C GLU A 193 -11.95 -4.48 -11.45
N ARG A 194 -10.93 -5.01 -12.14
CA ARG A 194 -10.75 -6.46 -12.35
C ARG A 194 -10.33 -7.16 -11.07
N PHE A 195 -9.32 -6.62 -10.39
CA PHE A 195 -8.69 -7.22 -9.21
C PHE A 195 -9.69 -7.53 -8.09
N VAL A 196 -10.55 -6.57 -7.73
CA VAL A 196 -11.54 -6.76 -6.66
C VAL A 196 -12.65 -7.77 -7.01
N LYS A 197 -12.82 -8.10 -8.30
CA LYS A 197 -13.77 -9.13 -8.75
C LYS A 197 -13.18 -10.53 -8.78
N LEU A 198 -11.87 -10.67 -8.66
CA LEU A 198 -11.21 -11.97 -8.65
C LEU A 198 -11.50 -12.70 -7.33
N PRO A 199 -11.82 -13.98 -7.37
CA PRO A 199 -11.91 -14.78 -6.16
C PRO A 199 -10.50 -14.93 -5.54
N PRO A 200 -10.38 -15.06 -4.20
CA PRO A 200 -9.13 -15.37 -3.55
C PRO A 200 -8.48 -16.63 -4.11
N SER A 201 -7.24 -16.53 -4.58
CA SER A 201 -6.50 -17.65 -5.15
C SER A 201 -5.92 -18.58 -4.06
N GLU A 202 -5.53 -19.79 -4.43
CA GLU A 202 -4.92 -20.74 -3.49
C GLU A 202 -3.56 -20.24 -2.96
N ASN A 203 -2.77 -19.56 -3.83
CA ASN A 203 -1.51 -18.95 -3.41
C ASN A 203 -1.76 -17.82 -2.40
N GLU A 204 -2.75 -16.96 -2.65
CA GLU A 204 -3.15 -15.91 -1.72
C GLU A 204 -3.57 -16.46 -0.35
N LYS A 205 -4.40 -17.49 -0.33
CA LYS A 205 -4.87 -18.13 0.92
C LYS A 205 -3.70 -18.71 1.71
N ARG A 206 -2.75 -19.37 1.03
CA ARG A 206 -1.57 -19.97 1.64
C ARG A 206 -0.62 -18.94 2.25
N GLU A 207 -0.27 -17.92 1.47
CA GLU A 207 0.70 -16.88 1.87
C GLU A 207 0.05 -15.73 2.64
N ARG A 208 -1.28 -15.57 2.56
CA ARG A 208 -2.02 -14.41 3.08
C ARG A 208 -1.51 -13.10 2.47
N LEU A 209 -1.33 -13.12 1.16
CA LEU A 209 -0.83 -12.00 0.36
C LEU A 209 -1.80 -11.75 -0.79
N GLU A 210 -2.58 -10.67 -0.70
CA GLU A 210 -3.69 -10.36 -1.60
C GLU A 210 -3.23 -10.19 -3.07
N GLN A 211 -2.05 -9.62 -3.30
CA GLN A 211 -1.51 -9.40 -4.64
C GLN A 211 -1.25 -10.71 -5.43
N LEU A 212 -1.15 -11.85 -4.76
CA LEU A 212 -0.95 -13.14 -5.44
C LEU A 212 -2.14 -13.52 -6.32
N ARG A 213 -3.39 -13.14 -5.97
CA ARG A 213 -4.53 -13.40 -6.85
C ARG A 213 -4.41 -12.66 -8.19
N ALA A 214 -3.82 -11.44 -8.19
CA ALA A 214 -3.57 -10.71 -9.41
C ALA A 214 -2.54 -11.45 -10.29
N MET A 215 -1.43 -11.92 -9.69
CA MET A 215 -0.42 -12.69 -10.42
C MET A 215 -0.99 -13.99 -10.98
N ASP A 216 -1.75 -14.74 -10.17
CA ASP A 216 -2.39 -16.00 -10.59
C ASP A 216 -3.42 -15.79 -11.71
N ALA A 217 -4.03 -14.59 -11.79
CA ALA A 217 -4.91 -14.17 -12.87
C ALA A 217 -4.17 -13.58 -14.09
N GLY A 218 -2.83 -13.63 -14.10
CA GLY A 218 -2.01 -13.15 -15.22
C GLY A 218 -1.86 -11.63 -15.31
N MET A 219 -2.25 -10.88 -14.27
CA MET A 219 -2.03 -9.43 -14.22
C MET A 219 -0.55 -9.12 -14.03
N ARG A 220 -0.07 -8.08 -14.70
CA ARG A 220 1.33 -7.65 -14.59
C ARG A 220 1.50 -6.72 -13.39
N ILE A 221 2.39 -7.12 -12.48
CA ILE A 221 2.81 -6.30 -11.34
C ILE A 221 4.26 -5.90 -11.55
N ASP A 222 4.54 -4.59 -11.62
CA ASP A 222 5.89 -4.07 -11.63
C ASP A 222 6.22 -3.40 -10.29
N VAL A 223 7.48 -3.46 -9.91
CA VAL A 223 7.97 -3.03 -8.60
C VAL A 223 9.07 -2.02 -8.80
N ALA A 224 8.96 -0.85 -8.15
CA ALA A 224 10.06 0.09 -8.05
C ALA A 224 10.81 -0.11 -6.73
N VAL A 225 12.15 -0.13 -6.79
CA VAL A 225 13.00 -0.30 -5.61
C VAL A 225 13.40 1.08 -5.08
N VAL A 226 12.94 1.40 -3.88
CA VAL A 226 13.26 2.65 -3.15
C VAL A 226 14.30 2.39 -2.05
N ASP A 227 14.84 3.46 -1.45
CA ASP A 227 15.97 3.33 -0.52
C ASP A 227 15.58 2.76 0.85
N THR A 228 14.36 3.04 1.33
CA THR A 228 13.94 2.73 2.71
C THR A 228 12.52 2.20 2.77
N VAL A 229 12.26 1.34 3.77
CA VAL A 229 10.92 0.86 4.09
C VAL A 229 10.25 1.82 5.07
N PRO A 230 9.04 2.36 4.76
CA PRO A 230 8.28 3.13 5.74
C PRO A 230 7.95 2.31 6.97
N LEU A 231 8.01 2.93 8.15
CA LEU A 231 7.58 2.27 9.38
C LEU A 231 6.08 2.01 9.35
N GLY A 232 5.69 0.73 9.34
CA GLY A 232 4.31 0.28 9.56
C GLY A 232 4.02 0.17 11.06
N VAL A 233 2.89 0.71 11.51
CA VAL A 233 2.46 0.66 12.91
C VAL A 233 1.33 -0.33 13.08
N ASP A 234 1.67 -1.52 13.58
CA ASP A 234 0.71 -2.62 13.78
C ASP A 234 0.61 -3.08 15.23
N THR A 235 1.55 -2.68 16.07
CA THR A 235 1.65 -3.09 17.47
C THR A 235 1.85 -1.88 18.38
N PRO A 236 1.64 -2.00 19.70
CA PRO A 236 1.97 -0.95 20.66
C PRO A 236 3.42 -0.49 20.59
N GLU A 237 4.37 -1.42 20.41
CA GLU A 237 5.79 -1.13 20.29
C GLU A 237 6.09 -0.31 19.03
N GLY A 238 5.44 -0.66 17.90
CA GLY A 238 5.51 0.10 16.65
C GLY A 238 4.97 1.53 16.81
N LEU A 239 3.90 1.69 17.59
CA LEU A 239 3.32 3.00 17.92
C LEU A 239 4.30 3.87 18.72
N GLU A 240 4.93 3.32 19.76
CA GLU A 240 5.93 4.05 20.55
C GLU A 240 7.14 4.46 19.69
N LYS A 241 7.60 3.55 18.82
CA LYS A 241 8.68 3.85 17.87
C LYS A 241 8.30 5.02 16.93
N ALA A 242 7.07 5.01 16.40
CA ALA A 242 6.59 6.09 15.55
C ALA A 242 6.50 7.43 16.29
N ARG A 243 6.07 7.41 17.56
CA ARG A 243 6.03 8.60 18.44
C ARG A 243 7.42 9.19 18.66
N ALA A 244 8.38 8.34 19.00
CA ALA A 244 9.77 8.76 19.21
C ALA A 244 10.38 9.39 17.96
N MET A 245 10.19 8.77 16.79
CA MET A 245 10.70 9.28 15.52
C MET A 245 10.03 10.59 15.06
N MET A 246 8.80 10.87 15.47
CA MET A 246 8.11 12.11 15.12
C MET A 246 8.50 13.28 16.04
N SER A 247 9.04 13.00 17.22
CA SER A 247 9.47 13.99 18.20
C SER A 247 10.94 14.44 18.01
N SER A 248 11.67 13.76 17.11
CA SER A 248 13.06 14.03 16.72
C SER A 248 13.12 15.03 15.57
#